data_de57d4aa5cf6a38ba7c2d7fdc49ffcc7
#
_entry.id   de57d4aa5cf6a38ba7c2d7fdc49ffcc7
#
_cell.length_a   1.000
_cell.length_b   1.000
_cell.length_c   1.000
_cell.angle_alpha   90.00
_cell.angle_beta   90.00
_cell.angle_gamma   90.00
#
_symmetry.space_group_name_H-M   'P 1'
#
loop_
_entity.id
_entity.type
_entity.pdbx_description
1 polymer ?
#
loop_
_entity_poly.entity_id
_entity_poly.type
_entity_poly.pdbx_seq_one_letter_code
_entity_poly.pdbx_strand_id
1 'polypeptide(L)'
;MQKDWDLKSKMEDESEEVSRKVVVLYGSQTGTAEEVAERIGREARRRYIVPNVLAMDDYNIVNLVEEKLAIFVCATTGDGEEPDNMKAFWKFLLRKNLPSYCLQNLNYAVLGLGDSSYPKFNFIAKKLFKRLAQLGAQELDELGLADDQHELGPDAVIDPWLSKLWGKILKIIPLPVNKEIISSSIKPIPRYKVTILSDKDEKLTNVDENNVNDEVSSNISKDCPFLSTISENKRVTALDHFQDVRLITFDLKSSGMSYSPGDVLMIQPSNLCEVANEFINYLGLNPNEKILLAQNYPDIPLPKHLPQPCTVRYLV
;
A
#
# COMPACT_ATOMS: atom_id res chain seq x y z
N MET A 1 -19.57 37.17 18.44
CA MET A 1 -20.19 36.97 17.12
C MET A 1 -19.19 36.56 16.04
N GLN A 2 -18.12 37.33 15.74
CA GLN A 2 -17.15 36.94 14.70
C GLN A 2 -16.36 35.67 15.08
N LYS A 3 -15.88 35.57 16.35
CA LYS A 3 -15.16 34.37 16.83
C LYS A 3 -16.04 33.10 16.88
N ASP A 4 -17.32 33.25 17.15
CA ASP A 4 -18.24 32.10 17.19
C ASP A 4 -18.61 31.62 15.78
N TRP A 5 -18.57 32.53 14.81
CA TRP A 5 -18.77 32.19 13.39
C TRP A 5 -17.55 31.42 12.83
N ASP A 6 -16.33 31.88 13.16
CA ASP A 6 -15.08 31.21 12.75
C ASP A 6 -14.91 29.83 13.42
N LEU A 7 -15.37 29.68 14.69
CA LEU A 7 -15.39 28.36 15.33
C LEU A 7 -16.42 27.41 14.71
N LYS A 8 -17.61 27.93 14.40
CA LYS A 8 -18.68 27.13 13.79
C LYS A 8 -18.31 26.70 12.36
N SER A 9 -17.72 27.60 11.57
CA SER A 9 -17.19 27.29 10.23
C SER A 9 -16.06 26.27 10.27
N LYS A 10 -15.14 26.34 11.25
CA LYS A 10 -14.11 25.31 11.44
C LYS A 10 -14.66 23.96 11.92
N MET A 11 -15.64 23.96 12.79
CA MET A 11 -16.29 22.72 13.25
C MET A 11 -17.16 22.08 12.15
N GLU A 12 -17.77 22.89 11.28
CA GLU A 12 -18.53 22.41 10.12
C GLU A 12 -17.56 21.84 9.05
N ASP A 13 -16.43 22.49 8.79
CA ASP A 13 -15.37 21.99 7.91
C ASP A 13 -14.75 20.67 8.44
N GLU A 14 -14.43 20.60 9.74
CA GLU A 14 -13.91 19.36 10.35
C GLU A 14 -14.97 18.24 10.38
N SER A 15 -16.25 18.54 10.55
CA SER A 15 -17.33 17.54 10.52
C SER A 15 -17.63 17.07 9.10
N GLU A 16 -17.54 17.92 8.09
CA GLU A 16 -17.66 17.53 6.68
C GLU A 16 -16.46 16.67 6.24
N GLU A 17 -15.25 17.01 6.66
CA GLU A 17 -14.04 16.24 6.34
C GLU A 17 -14.07 14.83 6.97
N VAL A 18 -14.54 14.69 8.20
CA VAL A 18 -14.75 13.40 8.88
C VAL A 18 -15.81 12.55 8.17
N SER A 19 -16.82 13.17 7.54
CA SER A 19 -17.86 12.46 6.80
C SER A 19 -17.42 11.98 5.41
N ARG A 20 -16.35 12.53 4.83
CA ARG A 20 -15.88 12.30 3.47
C ARG A 20 -14.69 11.35 3.42
N LYS A 21 -14.85 10.15 3.99
CA LYS A 21 -13.80 9.13 4.06
C LYS A 21 -14.16 7.90 3.27
N VAL A 22 -13.13 7.21 2.76
CA VAL A 22 -13.23 5.89 2.15
C VAL A 22 -12.08 5.02 2.62
N VAL A 23 -12.36 3.80 3.03
CA VAL A 23 -11.32 2.80 3.29
C VAL A 23 -11.12 1.98 2.03
N VAL A 24 -9.87 1.85 1.59
CA VAL A 24 -9.47 1.04 0.44
C VAL A 24 -8.54 -0.06 0.95
N LEU A 25 -9.03 -1.28 0.97
CA LEU A 25 -8.31 -2.43 1.51
C LEU A 25 -7.87 -3.36 0.40
N TYR A 26 -6.57 -3.69 0.37
CA TYR A 26 -6.05 -4.57 -0.65
C TYR A 26 -5.47 -5.88 -0.11
N GLY A 27 -5.62 -6.94 -0.92
CA GLY A 27 -4.91 -8.20 -0.77
C GLY A 27 -4.06 -8.45 -2.00
N SER A 28 -2.73 -8.37 -1.86
CA SER A 28 -1.78 -8.43 -2.97
C SER A 28 -0.60 -9.34 -2.65
N GLN A 29 -0.19 -10.16 -3.60
CA GLN A 29 1.00 -11.01 -3.47
C GLN A 29 2.21 -10.36 -4.14
N THR A 30 2.01 -9.77 -5.31
CA THR A 30 3.08 -9.24 -6.18
C THR A 30 3.06 -7.72 -6.33
N GLY A 31 2.09 -7.03 -5.70
CA GLY A 31 1.97 -5.57 -5.73
C GLY A 31 0.86 -5.04 -6.64
N THR A 32 0.34 -5.80 -7.62
CA THR A 32 -0.65 -5.30 -8.58
C THR A 32 -1.93 -4.79 -7.91
N ALA A 33 -2.48 -5.53 -6.93
CA ALA A 33 -3.69 -5.09 -6.22
C ALA A 33 -3.42 -3.88 -5.32
N GLU A 34 -2.22 -3.75 -4.78
CA GLU A 34 -1.76 -2.57 -4.06
C GLU A 34 -1.72 -1.34 -4.96
N GLU A 35 -1.12 -1.46 -6.15
CA GLU A 35 -1.04 -0.36 -7.13
C GLU A 35 -2.42 0.15 -7.54
N VAL A 36 -3.37 -0.76 -7.79
CA VAL A 36 -4.76 -0.41 -8.10
C VAL A 36 -5.45 0.26 -6.91
N ALA A 37 -5.24 -0.24 -5.68
CA ALA A 37 -5.79 0.39 -4.48
C ALA A 37 -5.25 1.80 -4.27
N GLU A 38 -3.96 2.01 -4.49
CA GLU A 38 -3.34 3.34 -4.46
C GLU A 38 -3.87 4.26 -5.55
N ARG A 39 -4.13 3.73 -6.75
CA ARG A 39 -4.79 4.48 -7.82
C ARG A 39 -6.17 4.96 -7.37
N ILE A 40 -6.97 4.09 -6.76
CA ILE A 40 -8.28 4.43 -6.18
C ILE A 40 -8.13 5.54 -5.14
N GLY A 41 -7.12 5.44 -4.26
CA GLY A 41 -6.81 6.48 -3.28
C GLY A 41 -6.47 7.83 -3.92
N ARG A 42 -5.66 7.86 -4.99
CA ARG A 42 -5.37 9.08 -5.74
C ARG A 42 -6.64 9.68 -6.38
N GLU A 43 -7.49 8.84 -6.93
CA GLU A 43 -8.76 9.27 -7.53
C GLU A 43 -9.77 9.78 -6.49
N ALA A 44 -9.79 9.20 -5.28
CA ALA A 44 -10.57 9.70 -4.15
C ALA A 44 -10.18 11.14 -3.78
N ARG A 45 -8.86 11.40 -3.64
CA ARG A 45 -8.35 12.75 -3.33
C ARG A 45 -8.72 13.78 -4.38
N ARG A 46 -8.76 13.40 -5.68
CA ARG A 46 -9.25 14.27 -6.76
C ARG A 46 -10.73 14.66 -6.61
N ARG A 47 -11.49 13.88 -5.83
CA ARG A 47 -12.91 14.09 -5.51
C ARG A 47 -13.13 14.65 -4.10
N TYR A 48 -12.05 15.12 -3.46
CA TYR A 48 -12.09 15.63 -2.09
C TYR A 48 -12.57 14.59 -1.07
N ILE A 49 -12.30 13.33 -1.31
CA ILE A 49 -12.55 12.21 -0.38
C ILE A 49 -11.21 11.78 0.20
N VAL A 50 -11.13 11.68 1.53
CA VAL A 50 -9.93 11.24 2.24
C VAL A 50 -9.87 9.71 2.20
N PRO A 51 -8.92 9.12 1.47
CA PRO A 51 -8.76 7.67 1.44
C PRO A 51 -7.89 7.21 2.60
N ASN A 52 -8.19 6.01 3.11
CA ASN A 52 -7.27 5.25 3.95
C ASN A 52 -6.95 3.95 3.19
N VAL A 53 -5.74 3.87 2.61
CA VAL A 53 -5.31 2.76 1.76
C VAL A 53 -4.36 1.87 2.54
N LEU A 54 -4.76 0.62 2.81
CA LEU A 54 -4.00 -0.33 3.62
C LEU A 54 -4.09 -1.75 3.06
N ALA A 55 -3.07 -2.58 3.35
CA ALA A 55 -3.24 -4.02 3.23
C ALA A 55 -4.33 -4.50 4.21
N MET A 56 -5.06 -5.55 3.83
CA MET A 56 -6.17 -6.04 4.65
C MET A 56 -5.72 -6.47 6.04
N ASP A 57 -4.53 -7.07 6.17
CA ASP A 57 -4.00 -7.54 7.45
C ASP A 57 -3.40 -6.41 8.31
N ASP A 58 -3.08 -5.26 7.71
CA ASP A 58 -2.64 -4.05 8.43
C ASP A 58 -3.83 -3.23 8.97
N TYR A 59 -5.02 -3.48 8.46
CA TYR A 59 -6.23 -2.82 8.91
C TYR A 59 -6.82 -3.48 10.16
N ASN A 60 -7.14 -2.70 11.18
CA ASN A 60 -7.86 -3.23 12.33
C ASN A 60 -9.32 -3.57 11.94
N ILE A 61 -9.56 -4.84 11.64
CA ILE A 61 -10.85 -5.33 11.14
C ILE A 61 -12.05 -5.04 12.06
N VAL A 62 -11.81 -4.83 13.36
CA VAL A 62 -12.89 -4.47 14.30
C VAL A 62 -13.50 -3.12 13.94
N ASN A 63 -12.74 -2.20 13.36
CA ASN A 63 -13.23 -0.90 12.95
C ASN A 63 -14.14 -0.96 11.71
N LEU A 64 -14.17 -2.09 10.99
CA LEU A 64 -14.99 -2.22 9.77
C LEU A 64 -16.49 -2.02 10.03
N VAL A 65 -16.97 -2.27 11.24
CA VAL A 65 -18.38 -2.06 11.64
C VAL A 65 -18.77 -0.58 11.70
N GLU A 66 -17.78 0.31 11.84
CA GLU A 66 -17.98 1.75 11.93
C GLU A 66 -17.83 2.44 10.57
N GLU A 67 -17.27 1.73 9.59
CA GLU A 67 -17.06 2.29 8.25
C GLU A 67 -18.37 2.42 7.48
N LYS A 68 -18.48 3.52 6.74
CA LYS A 68 -19.64 3.77 5.87
C LYS A 68 -19.41 3.37 4.43
N LEU A 69 -18.13 3.39 4.01
CA LEU A 69 -17.72 3.08 2.64
C LEU A 69 -16.37 2.39 2.62
N ALA A 70 -16.32 1.19 2.06
CA ALA A 70 -15.09 0.44 1.84
C ALA A 70 -15.01 -0.09 0.41
N ILE A 71 -13.80 -0.01 -0.18
CA ILE A 71 -13.47 -0.60 -1.47
C ILE A 71 -12.42 -1.67 -1.23
N PHE A 72 -12.67 -2.87 -1.73
CA PHE A 72 -11.77 -3.99 -1.59
C PHE A 72 -11.15 -4.33 -2.95
N VAL A 73 -9.83 -4.44 -3.00
CA VAL A 73 -9.09 -4.87 -4.19
C VAL A 73 -8.29 -6.11 -3.83
N CYS A 74 -8.59 -7.25 -4.44
CA CYS A 74 -7.90 -8.48 -4.07
C CYS A 74 -7.50 -9.32 -5.27
N ALA A 75 -6.25 -9.78 -5.25
CA ALA A 75 -5.74 -10.78 -6.15
C ALA A 75 -6.18 -12.19 -5.72
N THR A 76 -6.13 -13.12 -6.64
CA THR A 76 -6.24 -14.55 -6.36
C THR A 76 -4.88 -15.18 -6.66
N THR A 77 -4.31 -15.91 -5.71
CA THR A 77 -2.99 -16.52 -5.82
C THR A 77 -3.07 -18.05 -5.83
N GLY A 78 -1.98 -18.70 -6.21
CA GLY A 78 -1.86 -20.16 -6.18
C GLY A 78 -3.05 -20.89 -6.80
N ASP A 79 -3.57 -21.90 -6.11
CA ASP A 79 -4.76 -22.64 -6.54
C ASP A 79 -6.06 -22.02 -5.96
N GLY A 80 -6.24 -20.72 -6.14
CA GLY A 80 -7.44 -19.99 -5.69
C GLY A 80 -7.37 -19.59 -4.21
N GLU A 81 -6.19 -19.25 -3.74
CA GLU A 81 -5.90 -18.84 -2.37
C GLU A 81 -5.85 -17.33 -2.22
N GLU A 82 -6.00 -16.87 -0.98
CA GLU A 82 -5.83 -15.47 -0.65
C GLU A 82 -4.35 -15.07 -0.58
N PRO A 83 -3.99 -13.83 -0.96
CA PRO A 83 -2.68 -13.27 -0.75
C PRO A 83 -2.26 -13.26 0.73
N ASP A 84 -0.95 -13.30 0.97
CA ASP A 84 -0.39 -13.37 2.34
C ASP A 84 -0.85 -12.22 3.23
N ASN A 85 -0.99 -11.03 2.69
CA ASN A 85 -1.38 -9.82 3.42
C ASN A 85 -2.90 -9.63 3.59
N MET A 86 -3.71 -10.68 3.37
CA MET A 86 -5.14 -10.69 3.69
C MET A 86 -5.60 -11.96 4.44
N LYS A 87 -4.68 -12.85 4.78
CA LYS A 87 -5.00 -14.14 5.42
C LYS A 87 -5.68 -13.97 6.78
N ALA A 88 -5.16 -13.09 7.63
CA ALA A 88 -5.71 -12.84 8.96
C ALA A 88 -7.09 -12.17 8.85
N PHE A 89 -7.24 -11.18 7.99
CA PHE A 89 -8.51 -10.50 7.68
C PHE A 89 -9.56 -11.51 7.20
N TRP A 90 -9.21 -12.32 6.21
CA TRP A 90 -10.10 -13.33 5.66
C TRP A 90 -10.52 -14.36 6.69
N LYS A 91 -9.57 -14.89 7.46
CA LYS A 91 -9.83 -15.84 8.56
C LYS A 91 -10.79 -15.25 9.61
N PHE A 92 -10.67 -13.94 9.90
CA PHE A 92 -11.60 -13.28 10.82
C PHE A 92 -13.02 -13.23 10.24
N LEU A 93 -13.19 -12.83 8.99
CA LEU A 93 -14.51 -12.76 8.35
C LEU A 93 -15.21 -14.13 8.27
N LEU A 94 -14.44 -15.21 8.20
CA LEU A 94 -15.00 -16.59 8.15
C LEU A 94 -15.48 -17.11 9.51
N ARG A 95 -15.30 -16.38 10.60
CA ARG A 95 -15.79 -16.79 11.92
C ARG A 95 -17.31 -16.99 11.91
N LYS A 96 -17.76 -18.11 12.49
CA LYS A 96 -19.18 -18.48 12.53
C LYS A 96 -20.03 -17.63 13.47
N ASN A 97 -19.39 -17.02 14.47
CA ASN A 97 -20.06 -16.23 15.51
C ASN A 97 -20.25 -14.74 15.14
N LEU A 98 -19.90 -14.33 13.92
CA LEU A 98 -20.18 -12.98 13.47
C LEU A 98 -21.67 -12.82 13.16
N PRO A 99 -22.36 -11.80 13.74
CA PRO A 99 -23.75 -11.53 13.44
C PRO A 99 -23.96 -11.19 11.95
N SER A 100 -25.04 -11.70 11.36
CA SER A 100 -25.37 -11.46 9.94
C SER A 100 -25.69 -10.01 9.59
N TYR A 101 -25.79 -9.13 10.57
CA TYR A 101 -26.07 -7.70 10.43
C TYR A 101 -24.91 -6.81 10.91
N CYS A 102 -23.77 -7.39 11.23
CA CYS A 102 -22.67 -6.61 11.84
C CYS A 102 -22.08 -5.54 10.89
N LEU A 103 -22.27 -5.66 9.59
CA LEU A 103 -21.81 -4.69 8.59
C LEU A 103 -22.98 -3.95 7.90
N GLN A 104 -24.17 -3.88 8.51
CA GLN A 104 -25.36 -3.30 7.90
C GLN A 104 -25.23 -1.82 7.48
N ASN A 105 -24.29 -1.08 8.06
CA ASN A 105 -24.03 0.33 7.76
C ASN A 105 -22.94 0.53 6.69
N LEU A 106 -22.27 -0.55 6.27
CA LEU A 106 -21.18 -0.52 5.33
C LEU A 106 -21.70 -0.61 3.89
N ASN A 107 -21.40 0.39 3.07
CA ASN A 107 -21.48 0.28 1.62
C ASN A 107 -20.13 -0.26 1.10
N TYR A 108 -20.16 -1.28 0.26
CA TYR A 108 -18.92 -1.87 -0.22
C TYR A 108 -18.91 -2.09 -1.73
N ALA A 109 -17.70 -2.10 -2.28
CA ALA A 109 -17.40 -2.53 -3.63
C ALA A 109 -16.17 -3.45 -3.62
N VAL A 110 -16.15 -4.43 -4.51
CA VAL A 110 -15.03 -5.39 -4.62
C VAL A 110 -14.54 -5.44 -6.06
N LEU A 111 -13.24 -5.34 -6.23
CA LEU A 111 -12.53 -5.55 -7.49
C LEU A 111 -11.58 -6.72 -7.32
N GLY A 112 -11.76 -7.75 -8.10
CA GLY A 112 -10.88 -8.90 -8.20
C GLY A 112 -9.89 -8.74 -9.35
N LEU A 113 -8.64 -9.11 -9.08
CA LEU A 113 -7.57 -9.23 -10.07
C LEU A 113 -7.20 -10.70 -10.21
N GLY A 114 -7.30 -11.23 -11.40
CA GLY A 114 -7.07 -12.65 -11.67
C GLY A 114 -6.66 -12.91 -13.09
N ASP A 115 -6.45 -14.17 -13.40
CA ASP A 115 -6.07 -14.69 -14.70
C ASP A 115 -7.05 -15.80 -15.07
N SER A 116 -7.78 -15.62 -16.18
CA SER A 116 -8.81 -16.56 -16.63
C SER A 116 -8.26 -17.87 -17.17
N SER A 117 -6.94 -17.97 -17.40
CA SER A 117 -6.29 -19.24 -17.74
C SER A 117 -6.34 -20.25 -16.58
N TYR A 118 -6.59 -19.78 -15.35
CA TYR A 118 -6.72 -20.63 -14.17
C TYR A 118 -8.19 -20.94 -13.84
N PRO A 119 -8.51 -22.20 -13.47
CA PRO A 119 -9.89 -22.61 -13.17
C PRO A 119 -10.56 -21.81 -12.06
N LYS A 120 -9.78 -21.28 -11.11
CA LYS A 120 -10.27 -20.49 -9.98
C LYS A 120 -10.12 -18.98 -10.20
N PHE A 121 -10.44 -18.53 -11.41
CA PHE A 121 -10.43 -17.13 -11.79
C PHE A 121 -11.20 -16.23 -10.82
N ASN A 122 -10.50 -15.25 -10.23
CA ASN A 122 -11.04 -14.28 -9.28
C ASN A 122 -11.80 -14.90 -8.08
N PHE A 123 -11.36 -16.08 -7.64
CA PHE A 123 -12.10 -16.88 -6.66
C PHE A 123 -12.21 -16.19 -5.30
N ILE A 124 -11.14 -15.53 -4.85
CA ILE A 124 -11.12 -14.82 -3.56
C ILE A 124 -12.03 -13.60 -3.58
N ALA A 125 -12.01 -12.82 -4.66
CA ALA A 125 -12.92 -11.67 -4.80
C ALA A 125 -14.39 -12.10 -4.77
N LYS A 126 -14.73 -13.20 -5.46
CA LYS A 126 -16.08 -13.78 -5.47
C LYS A 126 -16.52 -14.23 -4.07
N LYS A 127 -15.61 -14.84 -3.31
CA LYS A 127 -15.88 -15.25 -1.92
C LYS A 127 -16.06 -14.06 -0.99
N LEU A 128 -15.15 -13.09 -1.06
CA LEU A 128 -15.17 -11.88 -0.24
C LEU A 128 -16.46 -11.10 -0.47
N PHE A 129 -16.81 -10.86 -1.73
CA PHE A 129 -18.04 -10.17 -2.11
C PHE A 129 -19.28 -10.80 -1.47
N LYS A 130 -19.43 -12.13 -1.62
CA LYS A 130 -20.54 -12.88 -1.02
C LYS A 130 -20.51 -12.83 0.51
N ARG A 131 -19.31 -12.88 1.11
CA ARG A 131 -19.19 -12.90 2.56
C ARG A 131 -19.59 -11.56 3.18
N LEU A 132 -19.21 -10.45 2.58
CA LEU A 132 -19.62 -9.10 3.03
C LEU A 132 -21.16 -8.94 2.97
N ALA A 133 -21.79 -9.40 1.90
CA ALA A 133 -23.26 -9.42 1.80
C ALA A 133 -23.90 -10.29 2.90
N GLN A 134 -23.35 -11.47 3.22
CA GLN A 134 -23.84 -12.32 4.32
C GLN A 134 -23.71 -11.67 5.70
N LEU A 135 -22.80 -10.73 5.87
CA LEU A 135 -22.63 -9.94 7.10
C LEU A 135 -23.47 -8.67 7.13
N GLY A 136 -24.35 -8.50 6.13
CA GLY A 136 -25.32 -7.40 6.07
C GLY A 136 -24.81 -6.15 5.34
N ALA A 137 -23.59 -6.16 4.81
CA ALA A 137 -23.08 -5.01 4.05
C ALA A 137 -23.87 -4.78 2.76
N GLN A 138 -23.97 -3.52 2.36
CA GLN A 138 -24.74 -3.10 1.19
C GLN A 138 -23.82 -2.98 -0.03
N GLU A 139 -24.17 -3.72 -1.08
CA GLU A 139 -23.45 -3.69 -2.34
C GLU A 139 -23.61 -2.33 -3.03
N LEU A 140 -22.49 -1.67 -3.30
CA LEU A 140 -22.50 -0.39 -4.01
C LEU A 140 -22.42 -0.57 -5.52
N ASP A 141 -21.64 -1.53 -5.99
CA ASP A 141 -21.54 -1.89 -7.41
C ASP A 141 -21.36 -3.39 -7.60
N GLU A 142 -21.62 -3.85 -8.80
CA GLU A 142 -21.33 -5.21 -9.21
C GLU A 142 -19.84 -5.55 -8.99
N LEU A 143 -19.58 -6.81 -8.70
CA LEU A 143 -18.22 -7.32 -8.55
C LEU A 143 -17.39 -7.11 -9.82
N GLY A 144 -16.31 -6.33 -9.74
CA GLY A 144 -15.34 -6.21 -10.81
C GLY A 144 -14.46 -7.46 -10.89
N LEU A 145 -14.28 -8.00 -12.09
CA LEU A 145 -13.47 -9.20 -12.34
C LEU A 145 -12.45 -8.89 -13.44
N ALA A 146 -11.35 -8.24 -13.08
CA ALA A 146 -10.27 -7.95 -14.01
C ALA A 146 -9.51 -9.22 -14.38
N ASP A 147 -9.12 -9.32 -15.64
CA ASP A 147 -8.49 -10.49 -16.25
C ASP A 147 -7.17 -10.12 -16.88
N ASP A 148 -6.09 -10.76 -16.44
CA ASP A 148 -4.76 -10.58 -17.03
C ASP A 148 -4.65 -11.13 -18.46
N GLN A 149 -5.54 -12.08 -18.85
CA GLN A 149 -5.61 -12.64 -20.21
C GLN A 149 -6.41 -11.78 -21.20
N HIS A 150 -7.02 -10.68 -20.74
CA HIS A 150 -7.74 -9.81 -21.67
C HIS A 150 -6.78 -9.15 -22.66
N GLU A 151 -7.16 -9.04 -23.92
CA GLU A 151 -6.30 -8.48 -25.00
C GLU A 151 -5.75 -7.09 -24.70
N LEU A 152 -6.52 -6.28 -23.96
CA LEU A 152 -6.13 -4.93 -23.49
C LEU A 152 -5.63 -4.93 -22.05
N GLY A 153 -5.34 -6.10 -21.47
CA GLY A 153 -4.95 -6.25 -20.08
C GLY A 153 -6.09 -6.00 -19.07
N PRO A 154 -5.80 -6.06 -17.76
CA PRO A 154 -6.81 -5.94 -16.71
C PRO A 154 -7.50 -4.57 -16.66
N ASP A 155 -6.89 -3.52 -17.18
CA ASP A 155 -7.45 -2.17 -17.23
C ASP A 155 -8.72 -2.08 -18.08
N ALA A 156 -8.93 -3.01 -19.02
CA ALA A 156 -10.17 -3.11 -19.79
C ALA A 156 -11.42 -3.29 -18.91
N VAL A 157 -11.26 -3.87 -17.73
CA VAL A 157 -12.32 -4.04 -16.73
C VAL A 157 -12.21 -2.97 -15.64
N ILE A 158 -11.00 -2.67 -15.20
CA ILE A 158 -10.75 -1.72 -14.09
C ILE A 158 -11.28 -0.33 -14.41
N ASP A 159 -10.96 0.21 -15.60
CA ASP A 159 -11.30 1.59 -15.97
C ASP A 159 -12.82 1.85 -16.02
N PRO A 160 -13.62 1.05 -16.76
CA PRO A 160 -15.07 1.26 -16.78
C PRO A 160 -15.71 0.95 -15.42
N TRP A 161 -15.20 -0.02 -14.66
CA TRP A 161 -15.70 -0.32 -13.33
C TRP A 161 -15.46 0.85 -12.37
N LEU A 162 -14.26 1.43 -12.33
CA LEU A 162 -13.95 2.62 -11.53
C LEU A 162 -14.82 3.82 -11.93
N SER A 163 -15.02 4.05 -13.23
CA SER A 163 -15.86 5.15 -13.71
C SER A 163 -17.28 5.03 -13.18
N LYS A 164 -17.86 3.82 -13.25
CA LYS A 164 -19.21 3.52 -12.74
C LYS A 164 -19.27 3.67 -11.22
N LEU A 165 -18.28 3.13 -10.51
CA LEU A 165 -18.19 3.18 -9.05
C LEU A 165 -18.14 4.62 -8.54
N TRP A 166 -17.30 5.48 -9.13
CA TRP A 166 -17.22 6.89 -8.74
C TRP A 166 -18.52 7.63 -8.95
N GLY A 167 -19.27 7.33 -10.01
CA GLY A 167 -20.60 7.88 -10.22
C GLY A 167 -21.60 7.51 -9.12
N LYS A 168 -21.46 6.32 -8.50
CA LYS A 168 -22.28 5.88 -7.36
C LYS A 168 -21.79 6.47 -6.04
N ILE A 169 -20.46 6.51 -5.81
CA ILE A 169 -19.88 7.11 -4.61
C ILE A 169 -20.26 8.59 -4.49
N LEU A 170 -20.21 9.35 -5.59
CA LEU A 170 -20.56 10.77 -5.58
C LEU A 170 -22.04 11.04 -5.32
N LYS A 171 -22.92 10.03 -5.39
CA LYS A 171 -24.32 10.15 -4.92
C LYS A 171 -24.43 10.02 -3.40
N ILE A 172 -23.51 9.29 -2.77
CA ILE A 172 -23.45 9.10 -1.31
C ILE A 172 -22.62 10.20 -0.66
N ILE A 173 -21.50 10.55 -1.28
CA ILE A 173 -20.56 11.58 -0.84
C ILE A 173 -20.44 12.61 -1.98
N PRO A 174 -21.36 13.57 -2.11
CA PRO A 174 -21.33 14.55 -3.18
C PRO A 174 -20.11 15.46 -3.06
N LEU A 175 -19.67 16.07 -4.16
CA LEU A 175 -18.58 17.04 -4.13
C LEU A 175 -18.88 18.20 -3.18
N PRO A 176 -17.87 18.80 -2.53
CA PRO A 176 -18.07 20.02 -1.75
C PRO A 176 -18.67 21.13 -2.60
N VAL A 177 -19.40 22.03 -1.96
CA VAL A 177 -20.05 23.17 -2.65
C VAL A 177 -19.00 23.97 -3.44
N ASN A 178 -19.34 24.28 -4.69
CA ASN A 178 -18.46 25.02 -5.63
C ASN A 178 -17.11 24.34 -5.95
N LYS A 179 -17.02 23.04 -5.78
CA LYS A 179 -15.83 22.27 -6.21
C LYS A 179 -16.16 21.36 -7.39
N GLU A 180 -15.20 21.25 -8.29
CA GLU A 180 -15.23 20.30 -9.40
C GLU A 180 -14.18 19.21 -9.18
N ILE A 181 -14.33 18.05 -9.83
CA ILE A 181 -13.32 17.00 -9.80
C ILE A 181 -12.00 17.53 -10.33
N ILE A 182 -10.93 17.38 -9.58
CA ILE A 182 -9.59 17.80 -10.00
C ILE A 182 -9.19 17.00 -11.24
N SER A 183 -8.89 17.72 -12.35
CA SER A 183 -8.53 17.08 -13.61
C SER A 183 -7.34 16.13 -13.49
N SER A 184 -7.37 15.03 -14.25
CA SER A 184 -6.25 14.10 -14.35
C SER A 184 -4.97 14.73 -14.94
N SER A 185 -5.09 15.81 -15.69
CA SER A 185 -3.95 16.56 -16.21
C SER A 185 -3.17 17.33 -15.13
N ILE A 186 -3.78 17.59 -13.97
CA ILE A 186 -3.12 18.24 -12.85
C ILE A 186 -2.30 17.17 -12.11
N LYS A 187 -0.97 17.42 -12.00
CA LYS A 187 -0.10 16.51 -11.23
C LYS A 187 -0.57 16.41 -9.79
N PRO A 188 -0.66 15.20 -9.23
CA PRO A 188 -0.98 15.04 -7.82
C PRO A 188 0.13 15.63 -6.94
N ILE A 189 -0.24 16.03 -5.73
CA ILE A 189 0.76 16.39 -4.72
C ILE A 189 1.63 15.14 -4.45
N PRO A 190 2.97 15.24 -4.45
CA PRO A 190 3.85 14.13 -4.13
C PRO A 190 3.51 13.50 -2.76
N ARG A 191 3.79 12.22 -2.59
CA ARG A 191 3.59 11.52 -1.29
C ARG A 191 4.42 12.15 -0.18
N TYR A 192 5.63 12.56 -0.52
CA TYR A 192 6.61 13.12 0.41
C TYR A 192 7.07 14.49 -0.05
N LYS A 193 7.30 15.36 0.93
CA LYS A 193 8.03 16.60 0.76
C LYS A 193 9.50 16.33 1.07
N VAL A 194 10.38 16.69 0.15
CA VAL A 194 11.83 16.60 0.33
C VAL A 194 12.36 17.97 0.77
N THR A 195 13.08 17.99 1.86
CA THR A 195 13.81 19.20 2.31
C THR A 195 15.30 18.89 2.28
N ILE A 196 16.05 19.69 1.53
CA ILE A 196 17.51 19.62 1.49
C ILE A 196 18.03 20.34 2.73
N LEU A 197 18.89 19.69 3.49
CA LEU A 197 19.48 20.22 4.70
C LEU A 197 20.77 20.99 4.36
N SER A 198 20.90 22.21 4.87
CA SER A 198 22.16 22.95 4.82
C SER A 198 23.03 22.64 6.04
N ASP A 199 24.35 22.88 5.94
CA ASP A 199 25.29 22.69 7.07
C ASP A 199 24.89 23.42 8.35
N LYS A 200 24.01 24.43 8.25
CA LYS A 200 23.48 25.19 9.40
C LYS A 200 22.32 24.45 10.09
N ASP A 201 21.62 23.60 9.38
CA ASP A 201 20.46 22.86 9.88
C ASP A 201 20.85 21.59 10.63
N GLU A 202 22.10 21.10 10.46
CA GLU A 202 22.65 19.93 11.19
C GLU A 202 22.66 20.07 12.70
N LYS A 203 22.69 21.30 13.23
CA LYS A 203 22.66 21.56 14.66
C LYS A 203 21.30 21.33 15.31
N LEU A 204 20.23 21.23 14.53
CA LEU A 204 18.85 21.01 15.00
C LEU A 204 18.43 19.54 14.97
N THR A 205 19.19 18.68 14.30
CA THR A 205 18.87 17.25 14.11
C THR A 205 19.78 16.29 14.87
N ASN A 206 20.48 16.76 15.94
CA ASN A 206 21.15 15.87 16.89
C ASN A 206 20.13 15.03 17.65
N VAL A 207 19.47 14.13 16.95
CA VAL A 207 18.92 12.90 17.53
C VAL A 207 20.15 12.03 17.78
N ASP A 208 20.43 11.73 19.04
CA ASP A 208 21.56 10.97 19.53
C ASP A 208 21.94 9.80 18.61
N GLU A 209 23.05 9.93 17.89
CA GLU A 209 23.67 8.84 17.13
C GLU A 209 24.10 7.66 18.06
N ASN A 210 24.02 7.88 19.37
CA ASN A 210 24.36 6.89 20.40
C ASN A 210 23.24 5.91 20.76
N ASN A 211 22.01 6.08 20.25
CA ASN A 211 20.88 5.18 20.54
C ASN A 211 20.60 4.14 19.46
N VAL A 212 21.45 4.02 18.42
CA VAL A 212 21.25 3.03 17.35
C VAL A 212 21.77 1.62 17.73
N ASN A 213 22.48 1.48 18.84
CA ASN A 213 23.25 0.25 19.11
C ASN A 213 22.67 -0.74 20.13
N ASP A 214 21.57 -0.48 20.84
CA ASP A 214 21.20 -1.38 21.94
C ASP A 214 19.80 -2.00 21.92
N GLU A 215 18.93 -1.76 20.91
CA GLU A 215 17.65 -2.44 20.81
C GLU A 215 17.34 -3.12 19.45
N VAL A 216 18.35 -3.52 18.70
CA VAL A 216 18.19 -4.21 17.38
C VAL A 216 17.79 -5.68 17.52
N SER A 217 17.39 -6.15 18.69
CA SER A 217 17.25 -7.60 18.92
C SER A 217 15.84 -8.19 18.83
N SER A 218 14.77 -7.51 18.41
CA SER A 218 13.48 -8.15 18.54
C SER A 218 12.50 -8.18 17.37
N ASN A 219 12.68 -7.44 16.26
CA ASN A 219 11.67 -7.48 15.19
C ASN A 219 12.26 -7.39 13.77
N ILE A 220 12.98 -8.43 13.35
CA ILE A 220 13.33 -8.60 11.93
C ILE A 220 12.01 -8.74 11.15
N SER A 221 11.80 -7.87 10.18
CA SER A 221 10.58 -7.81 9.38
C SER A 221 10.87 -7.29 7.97
N LYS A 222 9.87 -7.27 7.10
CA LYS A 222 9.95 -6.62 5.78
C LYS A 222 10.42 -5.15 5.88
N ASP A 223 9.97 -4.43 6.90
CA ASP A 223 10.30 -3.01 7.12
C ASP A 223 11.63 -2.81 7.87
N CYS A 224 12.18 -3.87 8.48
CA CYS A 224 13.45 -3.87 9.21
C CYS A 224 14.22 -5.16 8.88
N PRO A 225 14.83 -5.26 7.69
CA PRO A 225 15.54 -6.44 7.25
C PRO A 225 16.84 -6.65 8.02
N PHE A 226 17.20 -7.90 8.22
CA PHE A 226 18.50 -8.26 8.80
C PHE A 226 19.62 -8.11 7.75
N LEU A 227 20.67 -7.39 8.06
CA LEU A 227 21.86 -7.27 7.21
C LEU A 227 22.72 -8.52 7.34
N SER A 228 22.55 -9.46 6.43
CA SER A 228 23.32 -10.71 6.38
C SER A 228 24.59 -10.57 5.54
N THR A 229 25.66 -11.24 5.99
CA THR A 229 26.87 -11.39 5.17
C THR A 229 26.68 -12.52 4.16
N ILE A 230 26.99 -12.27 2.89
CA ILE A 230 27.06 -13.30 1.86
C ILE A 230 28.39 -14.02 2.02
N SER A 231 28.38 -15.28 2.44
CA SER A 231 29.57 -16.12 2.60
C SER A 231 29.97 -16.83 1.30
N GLU A 232 29.01 -17.05 0.38
CA GLU A 232 29.26 -17.64 -0.92
C GLU A 232 28.30 -17.01 -1.97
N ASN A 233 28.85 -16.72 -3.16
CA ASN A 233 28.10 -16.31 -4.36
C ASN A 233 28.78 -16.92 -5.58
N LYS A 234 28.39 -18.13 -5.93
CA LYS A 234 29.03 -18.93 -6.97
C LYS A 234 28.07 -19.20 -8.13
N ARG A 235 28.52 -18.90 -9.35
CA ARG A 235 27.80 -19.33 -10.55
C ARG A 235 27.83 -20.86 -10.66
N VAL A 236 26.66 -21.47 -10.89
CA VAL A 236 26.50 -22.94 -11.01
C VAL A 236 26.17 -23.39 -12.43
N THR A 237 25.85 -22.45 -13.33
CA THR A 237 25.70 -22.72 -14.77
C THR A 237 27.03 -22.53 -15.51
N ALA A 238 27.21 -23.20 -16.64
CA ALA A 238 28.34 -23.02 -17.54
C ALA A 238 28.45 -21.54 -17.99
N LEU A 239 29.67 -21.08 -18.31
CA LEU A 239 29.91 -19.67 -18.69
C LEU A 239 29.19 -19.27 -19.98
N ASP A 240 29.00 -20.21 -20.89
CA ASP A 240 28.30 -20.05 -22.16
C ASP A 240 26.79 -20.29 -22.08
N HIS A 241 26.26 -20.65 -20.90
CA HIS A 241 24.84 -20.81 -20.70
C HIS A 241 24.15 -19.43 -20.69
N PHE A 242 22.96 -19.34 -21.34
CA PHE A 242 22.19 -18.09 -21.47
C PHE A 242 21.70 -17.50 -20.14
N GLN A 243 21.65 -18.29 -19.07
CA GLN A 243 21.27 -17.84 -17.72
C GLN A 243 22.49 -17.88 -16.79
N ASP A 244 22.59 -16.90 -15.88
CA ASP A 244 23.54 -16.91 -14.77
C ASP A 244 22.79 -17.36 -13.50
N VAL A 245 22.80 -18.66 -13.23
CA VAL A 245 22.24 -19.24 -12.01
C VAL A 245 23.34 -19.30 -10.95
N ARG A 246 23.04 -18.83 -9.74
CA ARG A 246 24.01 -18.71 -8.64
C ARG A 246 23.57 -19.44 -7.39
N LEU A 247 24.51 -20.09 -6.73
CA LEU A 247 24.42 -20.53 -5.35
C LEU A 247 24.84 -19.37 -4.46
N ILE A 248 23.90 -18.90 -3.62
CA ILE A 248 24.16 -17.83 -2.67
C ILE A 248 23.96 -18.36 -1.25
N THR A 249 24.94 -18.16 -0.37
CA THR A 249 24.88 -18.57 1.03
C THR A 249 24.94 -17.34 1.93
N PHE A 250 23.92 -17.17 2.77
CA PHE A 250 23.82 -16.09 3.75
C PHE A 250 24.21 -16.57 5.15
N ASP A 251 24.96 -15.77 5.89
CA ASP A 251 25.25 -16.04 7.31
C ASP A 251 24.15 -15.44 8.19
N LEU A 252 23.40 -16.30 8.88
CA LEU A 252 22.28 -15.93 9.74
C LEU A 252 22.59 -16.06 11.24
N LYS A 253 23.84 -16.35 11.63
CA LYS A 253 24.20 -16.72 13.03
C LYS A 253 23.78 -15.71 14.08
N SER A 254 23.83 -14.40 13.76
CA SER A 254 23.47 -13.34 14.72
C SER A 254 22.02 -12.85 14.60
N SER A 255 21.25 -13.41 13.66
CA SER A 255 19.89 -12.93 13.39
C SER A 255 18.84 -13.45 14.37
N GLY A 256 19.07 -14.59 15.02
CA GLY A 256 18.05 -15.31 15.77
C GLY A 256 16.94 -15.92 14.91
N MET A 257 17.03 -15.78 13.56
CA MET A 257 16.02 -16.36 12.65
C MET A 257 16.10 -17.88 12.63
N SER A 258 14.93 -18.50 12.57
CA SER A 258 14.74 -19.89 12.24
C SER A 258 13.82 -20.00 11.02
N TYR A 259 14.01 -21.03 10.23
CA TYR A 259 13.20 -21.30 9.04
C TYR A 259 12.89 -22.79 8.91
N SER A 260 11.79 -23.08 8.24
CA SER A 260 11.31 -24.43 7.95
C SER A 260 11.23 -24.67 6.44
N PRO A 261 11.26 -25.92 5.98
CA PRO A 261 11.03 -26.21 4.57
C PRO A 261 9.69 -25.62 4.09
N GLY A 262 9.73 -24.85 3.01
CA GLY A 262 8.57 -24.14 2.45
C GLY A 262 8.47 -22.67 2.84
N ASP A 263 9.30 -22.17 3.76
CA ASP A 263 9.34 -20.73 4.07
C ASP A 263 9.90 -19.94 2.89
N VAL A 264 9.43 -18.70 2.75
CA VAL A 264 9.83 -17.79 1.68
C VAL A 264 10.93 -16.85 2.19
N LEU A 265 12.08 -16.90 1.53
CA LEU A 265 13.16 -15.93 1.77
C LEU A 265 12.89 -14.65 0.98
N MET A 266 12.67 -13.56 1.69
CA MET A 266 12.59 -12.22 1.10
C MET A 266 13.97 -11.55 1.15
N ILE A 267 14.41 -10.99 0.03
CA ILE A 267 15.71 -10.30 -0.09
C ILE A 267 15.44 -8.87 -0.53
N GLN A 268 16.09 -7.91 0.13
CA GLN A 268 16.13 -6.51 -0.29
C GLN A 268 17.51 -6.24 -0.91
N PRO A 269 17.63 -6.22 -2.25
CA PRO A 269 18.89 -5.97 -2.92
C PRO A 269 19.23 -4.47 -2.87
N SER A 270 20.54 -4.16 -2.93
CA SER A 270 21.00 -2.80 -3.21
C SER A 270 21.26 -2.63 -4.71
N ASN A 271 21.06 -1.43 -5.21
CA ASN A 271 21.45 -1.09 -6.57
C ASN A 271 22.99 -1.15 -6.72
N LEU A 272 23.47 -1.51 -7.92
CA LEU A 272 24.88 -1.45 -8.23
C LEU A 272 25.36 0.01 -8.16
N CYS A 273 26.56 0.22 -7.59
CA CYS A 273 27.11 1.57 -7.43
C CYS A 273 27.21 2.35 -8.75
N GLU A 274 27.52 1.65 -9.85
CA GLU A 274 27.61 2.25 -11.19
C GLU A 274 26.23 2.76 -11.63
N VAL A 275 25.19 1.94 -11.47
CA VAL A 275 23.80 2.29 -11.86
C VAL A 275 23.27 3.45 -10.99
N ALA A 276 23.51 3.40 -9.68
CA ALA A 276 23.15 4.47 -8.77
C ALA A 276 23.84 5.81 -9.13
N ASN A 277 25.15 5.76 -9.45
CA ASN A 277 25.91 6.93 -9.89
C ASN A 277 25.41 7.50 -11.21
N GLU A 278 25.12 6.64 -12.18
CA GLU A 278 24.59 7.06 -13.48
C GLU A 278 23.25 7.77 -13.30
N PHE A 279 22.35 7.22 -12.50
CA PHE A 279 21.03 7.81 -12.20
C PHE A 279 21.15 9.17 -11.48
N ILE A 280 22.00 9.25 -10.43
CA ILE A 280 22.25 10.50 -9.71
C ILE A 280 22.81 11.58 -10.64
N ASN A 281 23.80 11.21 -11.51
CA ASN A 281 24.37 12.12 -12.48
C ASN A 281 23.34 12.56 -13.54
N TYR A 282 22.52 11.65 -14.02
CA TYR A 282 21.45 11.94 -14.98
C TYR A 282 20.46 12.98 -14.45
N LEU A 283 20.12 12.88 -13.15
CA LEU A 283 19.24 13.83 -12.48
C LEU A 283 19.96 15.11 -12.03
N GLY A 284 21.29 15.20 -12.15
CA GLY A 284 22.09 16.36 -11.69
C GLY A 284 22.07 16.53 -10.17
N LEU A 285 21.91 15.45 -9.40
CA LEU A 285 21.83 15.48 -7.95
C LEU A 285 23.22 15.35 -7.31
N ASN A 286 23.39 15.92 -6.11
CA ASN A 286 24.58 15.73 -5.31
C ASN A 286 24.43 14.47 -4.42
N PRO A 287 25.25 13.41 -4.60
CA PRO A 287 25.13 12.16 -3.84
C PRO A 287 25.27 12.32 -2.33
N ASN A 288 26.05 13.33 -1.90
CA ASN A 288 26.33 13.58 -0.47
C ASN A 288 25.36 14.55 0.18
N GLU A 289 24.42 15.11 -0.59
CA GLU A 289 23.43 16.04 -0.07
C GLU A 289 22.49 15.32 0.91
N LYS A 290 22.36 15.88 2.09
CA LYS A 290 21.44 15.35 3.13
C LYS A 290 20.04 15.85 2.90
N ILE A 291 19.08 14.94 2.96
CA ILE A 291 17.67 15.21 2.77
C ILE A 291 16.85 14.72 3.96
N LEU A 292 15.77 15.42 4.21
CA LEU A 292 14.73 15.05 5.16
C LEU A 292 13.42 14.88 4.40
N LEU A 293 12.73 13.75 4.64
CA LEU A 293 11.41 13.50 4.11
C LEU A 293 10.34 13.84 5.14
N ALA A 294 9.29 14.50 4.69
CA ALA A 294 8.08 14.71 5.46
C ALA A 294 6.87 14.21 4.68
N GLN A 295 5.86 13.73 5.38
CA GLN A 295 4.59 13.31 4.76
C GLN A 295 3.84 14.52 4.22
N ASN A 296 3.30 14.42 3.02
CA ASN A 296 2.29 15.37 2.52
C ASN A 296 0.86 14.91 2.88
N TYR A 297 0.70 13.63 3.20
CA TYR A 297 -0.58 13.05 3.59
C TYR A 297 -0.42 12.22 4.87
N PRO A 298 -1.26 12.43 5.90
CA PRO A 298 -1.15 11.72 7.19
C PRO A 298 -1.32 10.20 7.08
N ASP A 299 -2.05 9.74 6.08
CA ASP A 299 -2.34 8.33 5.81
C ASP A 299 -1.21 7.61 5.05
N ILE A 300 -0.18 8.33 4.59
CA ILE A 300 0.98 7.72 3.91
C ILE A 300 2.18 7.76 4.87
N PRO A 301 2.56 6.62 5.48
CA PRO A 301 3.67 6.59 6.42
C PRO A 301 5.01 6.83 5.72
N LEU A 302 5.98 7.36 6.47
CA LEU A 302 7.37 7.39 6.02
C LEU A 302 7.92 5.96 5.95
N PRO A 303 8.82 5.66 4.98
CA PRO A 303 9.50 4.38 4.92
C PRO A 303 10.30 4.13 6.20
N LYS A 304 9.93 3.10 6.97
CA LYS A 304 10.55 2.81 8.28
C LYS A 304 12.02 2.43 8.19
N HIS A 305 12.41 1.80 7.08
CA HIS A 305 13.79 1.38 6.82
C HIS A 305 14.71 2.50 6.33
N LEU A 306 14.15 3.69 6.04
CA LEU A 306 14.92 4.82 5.55
C LEU A 306 15.30 5.74 6.72
N PRO A 307 16.61 5.87 7.04
CA PRO A 307 17.04 6.79 8.09
C PRO A 307 16.67 8.24 7.74
N GLN A 308 16.38 9.02 8.75
CA GLN A 308 16.03 10.43 8.61
C GLN A 308 16.93 11.28 9.55
N PRO A 309 17.73 12.18 9.01
CA PRO A 309 17.99 12.45 7.58
C PRO A 309 18.81 11.34 6.90
N CYS A 310 18.73 11.28 5.57
CA CYS A 310 19.60 10.39 4.77
C CYS A 310 20.29 11.16 3.64
N THR A 311 21.34 10.57 3.04
CA THR A 311 21.94 11.14 1.84
C THR A 311 21.17 10.74 0.58
N VAL A 312 21.28 11.54 -0.49
CA VAL A 312 20.73 11.19 -1.80
C VAL A 312 21.26 9.82 -2.26
N ARG A 313 22.53 9.53 -2.02
CA ARG A 313 23.11 8.20 -2.33
C ARG A 313 22.45 7.05 -1.59
N TYR A 314 22.07 7.26 -0.33
CA TYR A 314 21.40 6.22 0.46
C TYR A 314 19.99 5.92 -0.04
N LEU A 315 19.33 6.94 -0.61
CA LEU A 315 17.98 6.81 -1.14
C LEU A 315 17.95 6.05 -2.49
N VAL A 316 19.02 6.16 -3.30
CA VAL A 316 19.17 5.57 -4.64
C VAL A 316 19.94 4.25 -4.58
#